data_02e78e84964962910d23d779479adcab
#
_entry.id   02e78e84964962910d23d779479adcab
#
_cell.length_a   1.000
_cell.length_b   1.000
_cell.length_c   1.000
_cell.angle_alpha   90.00
_cell.angle_beta   90.00
_cell.angle_gamma   90.00
#
_symmetry.space_group_name_H-M   'P 1'
#
loop_
_entity.id
_entity.type
_entity.pdbx_description
1 polymer ?
#
loop_
_entity_poly.entity_id
_entity_poly.type
_entity_poly.pdbx_seq_one_letter_code
_entity_poly.pdbx_strand_id
1 'polypeptide(L)'
;MSLKELTHEKHKSAERQEFVKVMFSGNIHPEFYATFLANQHPIYEFLEVNAMARQVLTGMPEEIRRAPAILSDFLELWPNQDTKPKILPVVDEYLKHILLISTTDPKMLMAHIYVRHMGDLAGGQMIALSLIHI
;
A
#
# COMPACT_ATOMS: atom_id res chain seq x y z
N MET A 1 26.62 6.78 -3.73
CA MET A 1 25.28 7.39 -3.58
C MET A 1 24.35 6.40 -2.91
N SER A 2 23.70 6.79 -1.82
CA SER A 2 22.80 5.91 -1.07
C SER A 2 21.46 5.73 -1.81
N LEU A 3 20.72 4.68 -1.49
CA LEU A 3 19.37 4.46 -2.02
C LEU A 3 18.44 5.64 -1.69
N LYS A 4 18.58 6.21 -0.50
CA LYS A 4 17.84 7.41 -0.08
C LYS A 4 18.10 8.60 -1.00
N GLU A 5 19.34 8.84 -1.37
CA GLU A 5 19.68 9.92 -2.30
C GLU A 5 19.15 9.68 -3.70
N LEU A 6 19.25 8.45 -4.21
CA LEU A 6 18.77 8.08 -5.53
C LEU A 6 17.24 8.21 -5.68
N THR A 7 16.49 7.99 -4.60
CA THR A 7 15.02 8.02 -4.61
C THR A 7 14.43 9.33 -4.11
N HIS A 8 15.27 10.27 -3.66
CA HIS A 8 14.84 11.50 -2.97
C HIS A 8 13.83 12.34 -3.79
N GLU A 9 14.10 12.58 -5.06
CA GLU A 9 13.19 13.37 -5.90
C GLU A 9 11.84 12.68 -6.14
N LYS A 10 11.85 11.36 -6.31
CA LYS A 10 10.61 10.58 -6.44
C LYS A 10 9.79 10.60 -5.15
N HIS A 11 10.45 10.49 -4.02
CA HIS A 11 9.81 10.57 -2.70
C HIS A 11 9.17 11.94 -2.48
N LYS A 12 9.89 13.02 -2.76
CA LYS A 12 9.34 14.38 -2.68
C LYS A 12 8.16 14.60 -3.63
N SER A 13 8.24 14.09 -4.86
CA SER A 13 7.14 14.18 -5.82
C SER A 13 5.88 13.47 -5.31
N ALA A 14 6.04 12.29 -4.70
CA ALA A 14 4.93 11.57 -4.09
C ALA A 14 4.30 12.34 -2.93
N GLU A 15 5.11 12.91 -2.04
CA GLU A 15 4.65 13.71 -0.89
C GLU A 15 3.86 14.95 -1.29
N ARG A 16 4.14 15.52 -2.47
CA ARG A 16 3.47 16.72 -2.97
C ARG A 16 2.11 16.45 -3.61
N GLN A 17 1.71 15.18 -3.75
CA GLN A 17 0.40 14.86 -4.33
C GLN A 17 -0.74 15.37 -3.43
N GLU A 18 -1.79 15.87 -4.06
CA GLU A 18 -2.94 16.44 -3.34
C GLU A 18 -3.58 15.44 -2.37
N PHE A 19 -3.70 14.18 -2.79
CA PHE A 19 -4.23 13.12 -1.94
C PHE A 19 -3.42 12.95 -0.65
N VAL A 20 -2.09 13.00 -0.73
CA VAL A 20 -1.21 12.87 0.44
C VAL A 20 -1.42 14.04 1.39
N LYS A 21 -1.58 15.26 0.86
CA LYS A 21 -1.88 16.45 1.68
C LYS A 21 -3.22 16.30 2.42
N VAL A 22 -4.25 15.82 1.74
CA VAL A 22 -5.56 15.57 2.37
C VAL A 22 -5.45 14.49 3.44
N MET A 23 -4.69 13.41 3.18
CA MET A 23 -4.48 12.33 4.14
C MET A 23 -3.80 12.83 5.43
N PHE A 24 -2.80 13.69 5.30
CA PHE A 24 -2.07 14.23 6.46
C PHE A 24 -2.74 15.44 7.11
N SER A 25 -3.81 15.98 6.52
CA SER A 25 -4.53 17.14 7.07
C SER A 25 -5.30 16.83 8.35
N GLY A 26 -5.61 15.57 8.62
CA GLY A 26 -6.50 15.14 9.70
C GLY A 26 -7.99 15.29 9.39
N ASN A 27 -8.34 15.72 8.18
CA ASN A 27 -9.71 16.00 7.76
C ASN A 27 -10.20 15.10 6.61
N ILE A 28 -9.55 13.96 6.39
CA ILE A 28 -9.99 13.03 5.36
C ILE A 28 -11.33 12.38 5.75
N HIS A 29 -12.27 12.34 4.81
CA HIS A 29 -13.55 11.67 5.03
C HIS A 29 -13.35 10.15 5.16
N PRO A 30 -13.98 9.47 6.14
CA PRO A 30 -13.81 8.02 6.35
C PRO A 30 -14.04 7.16 5.10
N GLU A 31 -15.07 7.47 4.32
CA GLU A 31 -15.35 6.75 3.07
C GLU A 31 -14.26 6.94 2.01
N PHE A 32 -13.64 8.11 1.96
CA PHE A 32 -12.48 8.37 1.11
C PHE A 32 -11.28 7.52 1.51
N TYR A 33 -11.03 7.45 2.81
CA TYR A 33 -9.95 6.62 3.32
C TYR A 33 -10.24 5.12 3.10
N ALA A 34 -11.47 4.68 3.30
CA ALA A 34 -11.90 3.32 3.01
C ALA A 34 -11.71 2.98 1.52
N THR A 35 -12.05 3.90 0.62
CA THR A 35 -11.80 3.72 -0.83
C THR A 35 -10.30 3.60 -1.13
N PHE A 36 -9.47 4.40 -0.47
CA PHE A 36 -8.02 4.25 -0.58
C PHE A 36 -7.56 2.86 -0.12
N LEU A 37 -8.03 2.39 1.03
CA LEU A 37 -7.71 1.05 1.55
C LEU A 37 -8.14 -0.07 0.59
N ALA A 38 -9.32 0.07 -0.03
CA ALA A 38 -9.81 -0.88 -1.02
C ALA A 38 -8.91 -0.97 -2.27
N ASN A 39 -8.26 0.14 -2.63
CA ASN A 39 -7.28 0.17 -3.72
C ASN A 39 -5.91 -0.38 -3.30
N GLN A 40 -5.53 -0.20 -2.04
CA GLN A 40 -4.26 -0.71 -1.52
C GLN A 40 -4.30 -2.22 -1.25
N HIS A 41 -5.42 -2.75 -0.75
CA HIS A 41 -5.53 -4.14 -0.34
C HIS A 41 -5.08 -5.14 -1.42
N PRO A 42 -5.62 -5.13 -2.65
CA PRO A 42 -5.22 -6.09 -3.68
C PRO A 42 -3.75 -5.99 -4.04
N ILE A 43 -3.17 -4.80 -3.97
CA ILE A 43 -1.75 -4.58 -4.25
C ILE A 43 -0.89 -5.29 -3.20
N TYR A 44 -1.16 -5.06 -1.91
CA TYR A 44 -0.40 -5.70 -0.84
C TYR A 44 -0.59 -7.20 -0.83
N GLU A 45 -1.82 -7.68 -0.95
CA GLU A 45 -2.10 -9.11 -0.97
C GLU A 45 -1.37 -9.81 -2.11
N PHE A 46 -1.48 -9.28 -3.32
CA PHE A 46 -0.84 -9.89 -4.50
C PHE A 46 0.68 -9.87 -4.39
N LEU A 47 1.26 -8.75 -3.93
CA LEU A 47 2.70 -8.63 -3.71
C LEU A 47 3.20 -9.62 -2.65
N GLU A 48 2.54 -9.70 -1.50
CA GLU A 48 2.91 -10.58 -0.40
C GLU A 48 2.81 -12.06 -0.81
N VAL A 49 1.71 -12.46 -1.44
CA VAL A 49 1.50 -13.83 -1.91
C VAL A 49 2.54 -14.23 -2.94
N ASN A 50 2.84 -13.37 -3.91
CA ASN A 50 3.86 -13.67 -4.92
C ASN A 50 5.27 -13.73 -4.34
N ALA A 51 5.60 -12.84 -3.40
CA ALA A 51 6.91 -12.85 -2.74
C ALA A 51 7.14 -14.16 -1.95
N MET A 52 6.12 -14.63 -1.24
CA MET A 52 6.19 -15.91 -0.52
C MET A 52 6.24 -17.10 -1.48
N ALA A 53 5.40 -17.12 -2.51
CA ALA A 53 5.34 -18.21 -3.49
C ALA A 53 6.65 -18.35 -4.29
N ARG A 54 7.34 -17.25 -4.56
CA ARG A 54 8.62 -17.22 -5.26
C ARG A 54 9.84 -17.31 -4.32
N GLN A 55 9.61 -17.50 -3.03
CA GLN A 55 10.65 -17.61 -2.01
C GLN A 55 11.60 -16.40 -1.95
N VAL A 56 11.13 -15.23 -2.38
CA VAL A 56 11.85 -13.96 -2.25
C VAL A 56 11.93 -13.56 -0.78
N LEU A 57 10.86 -13.84 -0.04
CA LEU A 57 10.83 -13.78 1.42
C LEU A 57 10.40 -15.15 1.94
N THR A 58 11.34 -15.86 2.53
CA THR A 58 11.06 -17.10 3.24
C THR A 58 10.54 -16.77 4.64
N GLY A 59 9.30 -17.16 4.92
CA GLY A 59 8.72 -16.99 6.24
C GLY A 59 8.44 -15.55 6.63
N MET A 60 7.72 -14.81 5.78
CA MET A 60 7.18 -13.51 6.18
C MET A 60 6.24 -13.75 7.38
N PRO A 61 6.60 -13.28 8.58
CA PRO A 61 5.70 -13.38 9.73
C PRO A 61 4.37 -12.68 9.44
N GLU A 62 3.27 -13.25 9.95
CA GLU A 62 1.95 -12.65 9.79
C GLU A 62 1.91 -11.19 10.28
N GLU A 63 2.71 -10.86 11.29
CA GLU A 63 2.81 -9.51 11.85
C GLU A 63 3.37 -8.49 10.85
N ILE A 64 4.13 -8.92 9.85
CA ILE A 64 4.70 -8.03 8.83
C ILE A 64 3.73 -7.86 7.66
N ARG A 65 2.83 -8.82 7.44
CA ARG A 65 1.85 -8.74 6.36
C ARG A 65 0.89 -7.58 6.58
N ARG A 66 0.72 -6.78 5.53
CA ARG A 66 -0.17 -5.61 5.58
C ARG A 66 -1.58 -5.90 5.08
N ALA A 67 -1.71 -6.84 4.13
CA ALA A 67 -3.00 -7.11 3.50
C ALA A 67 -4.13 -7.44 4.50
N PRO A 68 -3.94 -8.29 5.52
CA PRO A 68 -5.01 -8.57 6.48
C PRO A 68 -5.47 -7.34 7.28
N ALA A 69 -4.54 -6.51 7.73
CA ALA A 69 -4.85 -5.30 8.48
C ALA A 69 -5.59 -4.28 7.60
N ILE A 70 -5.15 -4.08 6.37
CA ILE A 70 -5.80 -3.18 5.40
C ILE A 70 -7.24 -3.61 5.14
N LEU A 71 -7.48 -4.92 4.97
CA LEU A 71 -8.83 -5.44 4.78
C LEU A 71 -9.71 -5.21 6.01
N SER A 72 -9.19 -5.45 7.20
CA SER A 72 -9.90 -5.22 8.45
C SER A 72 -10.33 -3.77 8.60
N ASP A 73 -9.41 -2.84 8.37
CA ASP A 73 -9.68 -1.41 8.46
C ASP A 73 -10.70 -0.95 7.39
N PHE A 74 -10.59 -1.50 6.19
CA PHE A 74 -11.58 -1.24 5.13
C PHE A 74 -12.98 -1.68 5.55
N LEU A 75 -13.12 -2.90 6.06
CA LEU A 75 -14.42 -3.45 6.47
C LEU A 75 -15.04 -2.67 7.63
N GLU A 76 -14.23 -2.12 8.51
CA GLU A 76 -14.69 -1.28 9.61
C GLU A 76 -15.22 0.08 9.12
N LEU A 77 -14.56 0.67 8.13
CA LEU A 77 -14.83 2.02 7.68
C LEU A 77 -15.85 2.10 6.52
N TRP A 78 -16.04 1.03 5.76
CA TRP A 78 -16.94 1.06 4.59
C TRP A 78 -18.41 1.05 5.04
N PRO A 79 -19.16 2.13 4.75
CA PRO A 79 -20.46 2.35 5.39
C PRO A 79 -21.60 1.52 4.83
N ASN A 80 -21.48 1.03 3.59
CA ASN A 80 -22.59 0.37 2.91
C ASN A 80 -22.15 -0.89 2.16
N GLN A 81 -22.60 -2.05 2.65
CA GLN A 81 -22.26 -3.36 2.07
C GLN A 81 -22.91 -3.61 0.70
N ASP A 82 -23.95 -2.87 0.35
CA ASP A 82 -24.65 -3.02 -0.94
C ASP A 82 -23.93 -2.27 -2.08
N THR A 83 -22.96 -1.43 -1.76
CA THR A 83 -22.15 -0.71 -2.71
C THR A 83 -20.70 -1.19 -2.68
N LYS A 84 -19.99 -1.02 -3.80
CA LYS A 84 -18.58 -1.35 -3.90
C LYS A 84 -17.74 -0.08 -4.03
N PRO A 85 -16.55 -0.04 -3.39
CA PRO A 85 -15.64 1.07 -3.58
C PRO A 85 -15.14 1.13 -5.02
N LYS A 86 -14.83 2.33 -5.49
CA LYS A 86 -14.22 2.52 -6.81
C LYS A 86 -12.76 2.04 -6.78
N ILE A 87 -12.45 1.05 -7.62
CA ILE A 87 -11.07 0.61 -7.84
C ILE A 87 -10.52 1.32 -9.07
N LEU A 88 -9.37 1.98 -8.91
CA LEU A 88 -8.74 2.73 -9.99
C LEU A 88 -8.07 1.78 -11.00
N PRO A 89 -8.13 2.08 -12.32
CA PRO A 89 -7.48 1.25 -13.35
C PRO A 89 -5.99 1.03 -13.12
N VAL A 90 -5.29 1.98 -12.51
CA VAL A 90 -3.86 1.87 -12.19
C VAL A 90 -3.56 0.71 -11.23
N VAL A 91 -4.52 0.29 -10.41
CA VAL A 91 -4.37 -0.89 -9.55
C VAL A 91 -4.18 -2.14 -10.40
N ASP A 92 -5.06 -2.35 -11.39
CA ASP A 92 -4.95 -3.49 -12.30
C ASP A 92 -3.64 -3.48 -13.09
N GLU A 93 -3.23 -2.33 -13.58
CA GLU A 93 -1.94 -2.16 -14.26
C GLU A 93 -0.77 -2.53 -13.34
N TYR A 94 -0.83 -2.13 -12.09
CA TYR A 94 0.21 -2.46 -11.11
C TYR A 94 0.24 -3.97 -10.81
N LEU A 95 -0.92 -4.61 -10.67
CA LEU A 95 -0.99 -6.07 -10.46
C LEU A 95 -0.40 -6.84 -11.65
N LYS A 96 -0.67 -6.39 -12.87
CA LYS A 96 -0.05 -6.96 -14.09
C LYS A 96 1.46 -6.81 -14.08
N HIS A 97 1.97 -5.68 -13.64
CA HIS A 97 3.41 -5.44 -13.51
C HIS A 97 4.03 -6.37 -12.46
N ILE A 98 3.41 -6.53 -11.30
CA ILE A 98 3.88 -7.45 -10.27
C ILE A 98 3.87 -8.90 -10.78
N LEU A 99 2.85 -9.31 -11.51
CA LEU A 99 2.79 -10.63 -12.11
C LEU A 99 3.94 -10.85 -13.11
N LEU A 100 4.20 -9.87 -13.97
CA LEU A 100 5.30 -9.93 -14.93
C LEU A 100 6.65 -10.09 -14.22
N ILE A 101 6.93 -9.26 -13.20
CA ILE A 101 8.16 -9.35 -12.42
C ILE A 101 8.25 -10.71 -11.72
N SER A 102 7.16 -11.17 -11.12
CA SER A 102 7.10 -12.45 -10.41
C SER A 102 7.48 -13.63 -11.31
N THR A 103 7.21 -13.55 -12.60
CA THR A 103 7.50 -14.62 -13.55
C THR A 103 8.84 -14.47 -14.27
N THR A 104 9.33 -13.24 -14.47
CA THR A 104 10.55 -12.95 -15.24
C THR A 104 11.79 -12.72 -14.37
N ASP A 105 11.64 -11.99 -13.27
CA ASP A 105 12.73 -11.69 -12.32
C ASP A 105 12.16 -11.52 -10.91
N PRO A 106 11.84 -12.61 -10.21
CA PRO A 106 11.19 -12.55 -8.88
C PRO A 106 11.94 -11.72 -7.85
N LYS A 107 13.25 -11.61 -7.95
CA LYS A 107 14.07 -10.80 -7.02
C LYS A 107 13.67 -9.33 -7.02
N MET A 108 13.14 -8.83 -8.12
CA MET A 108 12.66 -7.45 -8.23
C MET A 108 11.44 -7.17 -7.35
N LEU A 109 10.71 -8.20 -6.90
CA LEU A 109 9.63 -8.04 -5.92
C LEU A 109 10.15 -7.41 -4.62
N MET A 110 11.42 -7.64 -4.27
CA MET A 110 12.03 -7.06 -3.08
C MET A 110 12.05 -5.53 -3.09
N ALA A 111 12.20 -4.92 -4.26
CA ALA A 111 12.13 -3.46 -4.39
C ALA A 111 10.75 -2.92 -4.03
N HIS A 112 9.68 -3.61 -4.46
CA HIS A 112 8.31 -3.24 -4.13
C HIS A 112 7.98 -3.46 -2.66
N ILE A 113 8.44 -4.57 -2.07
CA ILE A 113 8.29 -4.85 -0.64
C ILE A 113 9.00 -3.79 0.19
N TYR A 114 10.23 -3.47 -0.17
CA TYR A 114 11.00 -2.43 0.51
C TYR A 114 10.26 -1.09 0.52
N VAL A 115 9.84 -0.62 -0.65
CA VAL A 115 9.17 0.69 -0.77
C VAL A 115 7.86 0.71 0.02
N ARG A 116 7.03 -0.32 -0.10
CA ARG A 116 5.71 -0.34 0.53
C ARG A 116 5.76 -0.66 2.01
N HIS A 117 6.37 -1.78 2.39
CA HIS A 117 6.38 -2.22 3.80
C HIS A 117 7.26 -1.33 4.68
N MET A 118 8.44 -0.93 4.21
CA MET A 118 9.29 -0.01 4.94
C MET A 118 8.71 1.41 4.97
N GLY A 119 8.02 1.82 3.91
CA GLY A 119 7.27 3.08 3.88
C GLY A 119 6.18 3.11 4.95
N ASP A 120 5.45 2.01 5.13
CA ASP A 120 4.43 1.89 6.18
C ASP A 120 5.05 1.92 7.58
N LEU A 121 6.18 1.24 7.80
CA LEU A 121 6.88 1.28 9.08
C LEU A 121 7.37 2.69 9.44
N ALA A 122 7.86 3.43 8.46
CA ALA A 122 8.39 4.77 8.67
C ALA A 122 7.30 5.86 8.68
N GLY A 123 6.33 5.77 7.76
CA GLY A 123 5.28 6.78 7.54
C GLY A 123 3.94 6.46 8.20
N GLY A 124 3.69 5.20 8.51
CA GLY A 124 2.39 4.75 9.04
C GLY A 124 2.01 5.40 10.37
N GLN A 125 2.98 5.74 11.20
CA GLN A 125 2.73 6.44 12.47
C GLN A 125 2.18 7.86 12.23
N MET A 126 2.69 8.56 11.21
CA MET A 126 2.19 9.88 10.84
C MET A 126 0.76 9.80 10.28
N ILE A 127 0.49 8.78 9.47
CA ILE A 127 -0.84 8.51 8.95
C ILE A 127 -1.80 8.21 10.12
N ALA A 128 -1.41 7.35 11.04
CA ALA A 128 -2.22 7.01 12.22
C ALA A 128 -2.58 8.25 13.04
N LEU A 129 -1.63 9.16 13.28
CA LEU A 129 -1.90 10.42 13.97
C LEU A 129 -2.88 11.32 13.22
N SER A 130 -2.80 11.38 11.89
CA SER A 130 -3.71 12.20 11.07
C SER A 130 -5.13 11.61 11.00
N LEU A 131 -5.29 10.32 11.28
CA LEU A 131 -6.57 9.61 11.25
C LEU A 131 -7.25 9.47 12.64
N ILE A 132 -6.69 10.07 13.66
CA ILE A 132 -7.16 9.90 15.05
C ILE A 132 -8.62 10.31 15.27
N HIS A 133 -9.19 11.12 14.38
CA HIS A 133 -10.56 11.61 14.47
C HIS A 133 -11.56 10.84 13.58
N ILE A 134 -11.12 9.80 12.91
CA ILE A 134 -11.98 8.95 12.09
C ILE A 134 -12.79 7.98 12.94
#